data_39206299e4e58bdba180ce5e41193af8
#
_entry.id   39206299e4e58bdba180ce5e41193af8
#
_cell.length_a   1.000
_cell.length_b   1.000
_cell.length_c   1.000
_cell.angle_alpha   90.00
_cell.angle_beta   90.00
_cell.angle_gamma   90.00
#
_symmetry.space_group_name_H-M   'P 1'
#
loop_
_entity.id
_entity.type
_entity.pdbx_description
1 polymer ?
#
loop_
_entity_poly.entity_id
_entity_poly.type
_entity_poly.pdbx_seq_one_letter_code
_entity_poly.pdbx_strand_id
1 'polypeptide(L)'
;MAINIAETFELLFDKNNNVAYKALLELQKVSEETNQLYPYMDRLCDMLDDDNSYIRTRGLILLAYNARWDVDYKIDEIIDTYLKHITDVNLLQQGNA
;
A
#
# COMPACT_ATOMS: atom_id res chain seq x y z
N MET A 1 -13.53 17.80 7.44
CA MET A 1 -12.25 18.34 7.94
C MET A 1 -11.10 17.58 7.28
N ALA A 2 -10.12 18.32 6.78
CA ALA A 2 -8.99 17.68 6.09
C ALA A 2 -8.06 17.00 7.10
N ILE A 3 -7.61 15.79 6.78
CA ILE A 3 -6.61 15.12 7.61
C ILE A 3 -5.22 15.59 7.18
N ASN A 4 -4.26 15.46 8.07
CA ASN A 4 -2.87 15.73 7.73
C ASN A 4 -2.31 14.48 7.08
N ILE A 5 -2.13 14.52 5.76
CA ILE A 5 -1.69 13.34 5.00
C ILE A 5 -0.34 12.83 5.51
N ALA A 6 0.61 13.73 5.74
CA ALA A 6 1.95 13.32 6.18
C ALA A 6 1.92 12.61 7.53
N GLU A 7 1.19 13.16 8.50
CA GLU A 7 1.07 12.54 9.81
C GLU A 7 0.34 11.21 9.74
N THR A 8 -0.76 11.17 8.99
CA THR A 8 -1.55 9.95 8.86
C THR A 8 -0.75 8.86 8.16
N PHE A 9 0.06 9.23 7.17
CA PHE A 9 0.92 8.28 6.49
C PHE A 9 1.91 7.63 7.45
N GLU A 10 2.51 8.41 8.35
CA GLU A 10 3.46 7.85 9.30
C GLU A 10 2.80 6.87 10.28
N LEU A 11 1.52 7.05 10.56
CA LEU A 11 0.79 6.13 11.42
C LEU A 11 0.63 4.73 10.81
N LEU A 12 0.83 4.59 9.51
CA LEU A 12 0.81 3.28 8.87
C LEU A 12 1.91 2.36 9.41
N PHE A 13 2.94 2.93 10.00
CA PHE A 13 4.08 2.20 10.55
C PHE A 13 3.99 2.03 12.07
N ASP A 14 2.88 2.45 12.68
CA ASP A 14 2.70 2.34 14.13
C ASP A 14 2.70 0.88 14.56
N LYS A 15 3.31 0.61 15.69
CA LYS A 15 3.37 -0.74 16.26
C LYS A 15 1.99 -1.26 16.66
N ASN A 16 1.10 -0.34 17.01
CA ASN A 16 -0.27 -0.71 17.34
C ASN A 16 -1.05 -0.88 16.05
N ASN A 17 -1.41 -2.11 15.73
CA ASN A 17 -2.12 -2.42 14.49
C ASN A 17 -3.46 -1.70 14.37
N ASN A 18 -4.12 -1.42 15.48
CA ASN A 18 -5.39 -0.68 15.44
C ASN A 18 -5.19 0.76 15.00
N VAL A 19 -4.12 1.41 15.48
CA VAL A 19 -3.78 2.76 15.05
C VAL A 19 -3.44 2.77 13.56
N ALA A 20 -2.61 1.84 13.14
CA ALA A 20 -2.21 1.74 11.73
C ALA A 20 -3.42 1.43 10.83
N TYR A 21 -4.33 0.59 11.29
CA TYR A 21 -5.52 0.25 10.52
C TYR A 21 -6.42 1.46 10.31
N LYS A 22 -6.63 2.26 11.36
CA LYS A 22 -7.43 3.48 11.23
C LYS A 22 -6.80 4.44 10.23
N ALA A 23 -5.48 4.59 10.28
CA ALA A 23 -4.76 5.43 9.32
C ALA A 23 -4.95 4.90 7.89
N LEU A 24 -4.89 3.59 7.72
CA LEU A 24 -5.11 2.97 6.42
C LEU A 24 -6.50 3.32 5.87
N LEU A 25 -7.54 3.19 6.70
CA LEU A 25 -8.90 3.50 6.26
C LEU A 25 -9.06 4.96 5.88
N GLU A 26 -8.44 5.87 6.63
CA GLU A 26 -8.50 7.30 6.31
C GLU A 26 -7.82 7.58 4.97
N LEU A 27 -6.66 6.97 4.74
CA LEU A 27 -5.94 7.17 3.48
C LEU A 27 -6.63 6.51 2.30
N GLN A 28 -7.31 5.39 2.52
CA GLN A 28 -8.15 4.78 1.49
C GLN A 28 -9.24 5.74 1.05
N LYS A 29 -9.91 6.37 2.02
CA LYS A 29 -10.98 7.31 1.72
C LYS A 29 -10.46 8.52 0.95
N VAL A 30 -9.33 9.06 1.39
CA VAL A 30 -8.69 10.18 0.68
C VAL A 30 -8.37 9.79 -0.75
N SER A 31 -7.84 8.58 -0.94
CA SER A 31 -7.45 8.11 -2.26
C SER A 31 -8.62 7.84 -3.19
N GLU A 32 -9.79 7.53 -2.64
CA GLU A 32 -11.00 7.40 -3.46
C GLU A 32 -11.46 8.73 -4.03
N GLU A 33 -11.27 9.80 -3.27
CA GLU A 33 -11.82 11.10 -3.60
C GLU A 33 -10.80 12.06 -4.23
N THR A 34 -9.51 11.91 -3.93
CA THR A 34 -8.47 12.83 -4.37
C THR A 34 -7.19 12.07 -4.69
N ASN A 35 -6.27 12.77 -5.36
CA ASN A 35 -4.95 12.23 -5.66
C ASN A 35 -3.89 12.73 -4.68
N GLN A 36 -4.28 13.15 -3.49
CA GLN A 36 -3.35 13.72 -2.52
C GLN A 36 -2.29 12.74 -2.04
N LEU A 37 -2.58 11.44 -2.08
CA LEU A 37 -1.61 10.43 -1.68
C LEU A 37 -0.67 10.02 -2.82
N TYR A 38 -0.99 10.38 -4.04
CA TYR A 38 -0.20 9.98 -5.20
C TYR A 38 1.28 10.39 -5.09
N PRO A 39 1.63 11.57 -4.54
CA PRO A 39 3.05 11.93 -4.36
C PRO A 39 3.82 10.98 -3.43
N TYR A 40 3.12 10.16 -2.65
CA TYR A 40 3.74 9.19 -1.75
C TYR A 40 3.97 7.83 -2.41
N MET A 41 3.79 7.76 -3.73
CA MET A 41 3.89 6.48 -4.44
C MET A 41 5.22 5.78 -4.19
N ASP A 42 6.34 6.51 -4.18
CA ASP A 42 7.64 5.91 -3.94
C ASP A 42 7.72 5.29 -2.55
N ARG A 43 7.15 5.97 -1.54
CA ARG A 43 7.10 5.45 -0.19
C ARG A 43 6.23 4.20 -0.11
N LEU A 44 5.12 4.20 -0.84
CA LEU A 44 4.24 3.04 -0.90
C LEU A 44 4.93 1.84 -1.54
N CYS A 45 5.72 2.09 -2.58
CA CYS A 45 6.51 1.04 -3.22
C CYS A 45 7.52 0.44 -2.25
N ASP A 46 8.18 1.30 -1.46
CA ASP A 46 9.15 0.82 -0.47
C ASP A 46 8.49 -0.09 0.57
N MET A 47 7.21 0.18 0.90
CA MET A 47 6.48 -0.65 1.85
C MET A 47 6.32 -2.09 1.36
N LEU A 48 6.32 -2.31 0.06
CA LEU A 48 6.20 -3.66 -0.50
C LEU A 48 7.42 -4.52 -0.20
N ASP A 49 8.54 -3.90 0.13
CA ASP A 49 9.78 -4.60 0.45
C ASP A 49 10.02 -4.73 1.94
N ASP A 50 9.09 -4.25 2.76
CA ASP A 50 9.24 -4.32 4.22
C ASP A 50 9.17 -5.77 4.71
N ASP A 51 9.91 -6.07 5.76
CA ASP A 51 9.89 -7.41 6.37
C ASP A 51 8.54 -7.72 7.03
N ASN A 52 7.84 -6.69 7.47
CA ASN A 52 6.56 -6.84 8.14
C ASN A 52 5.44 -7.00 7.12
N SER A 53 4.74 -8.14 7.15
CA SER A 53 3.68 -8.43 6.19
C SER A 53 2.50 -7.46 6.30
N TYR A 54 2.24 -6.93 7.49
CA TYR A 54 1.18 -5.92 7.64
C TYR A 54 1.52 -4.64 6.89
N ILE A 55 2.79 -4.23 6.94
CA ILE A 55 3.23 -3.04 6.21
C ILE A 55 3.16 -3.27 4.71
N ARG A 56 3.60 -4.44 4.25
CA ARG A 56 3.50 -4.78 2.82
C ARG A 56 2.05 -4.71 2.33
N THR A 57 1.14 -5.28 3.12
CA THR A 57 -0.28 -5.30 2.75
C THR A 57 -0.84 -3.88 2.68
N ARG A 58 -0.52 -3.03 3.66
CA ARG A 58 -0.99 -1.65 3.66
C ARG A 58 -0.49 -0.88 2.44
N GLY A 59 0.77 -1.07 2.09
CA GLY A 59 1.33 -0.45 0.89
C GLY A 59 0.62 -0.90 -0.37
N LEU A 60 0.38 -2.20 -0.49
CA LEU A 60 -0.29 -2.77 -1.66
C LEU A 60 -1.71 -2.22 -1.81
N ILE A 61 -2.46 -2.16 -0.71
CA ILE A 61 -3.83 -1.66 -0.73
C ILE A 61 -3.85 -0.21 -1.20
N LEU A 62 -2.97 0.64 -0.65
CA LEU A 62 -2.96 2.05 -1.02
C LEU A 62 -2.48 2.27 -2.45
N LEU A 63 -1.54 1.46 -2.93
CA LEU A 63 -1.15 1.52 -4.33
C LEU A 63 -2.34 1.19 -5.23
N ALA A 64 -3.10 0.16 -4.88
CA ALA A 64 -4.27 -0.23 -5.67
C ALA A 64 -5.31 0.89 -5.70
N TYR A 65 -5.54 1.55 -4.57
CA TYR A 65 -6.49 2.67 -4.52
C TYR A 65 -6.04 3.85 -5.37
N ASN A 66 -4.73 4.07 -5.48
CA ASN A 66 -4.19 5.18 -6.24
C ASN A 66 -4.00 4.87 -7.72
N ALA A 67 -4.22 3.63 -8.13
CA ALA A 67 -4.13 3.26 -9.54
C ALA A 67 -5.09 4.08 -10.41
N ARG A 68 -6.22 4.51 -9.85
CA ARG A 68 -7.19 5.35 -10.57
C ARG A 68 -6.62 6.70 -11.01
N TRP A 69 -5.56 7.17 -10.31
CA TRP A 69 -4.92 8.46 -10.59
C TRP A 69 -3.67 8.31 -11.45
N ASP A 70 -3.31 7.07 -11.78
CA ASP A 70 -2.04 6.73 -12.41
C ASP A 70 -2.22 6.65 -13.94
N VAL A 71 -2.04 7.79 -14.61
CA VAL A 71 -2.27 7.88 -16.06
C VAL A 71 -1.26 7.09 -16.88
N ASP A 72 -0.09 6.81 -16.33
CA ASP A 72 0.97 6.08 -17.02
C ASP A 72 0.97 4.58 -16.71
N TYR A 73 0.04 4.11 -15.90
CA TYR A 73 -0.08 2.71 -15.51
C TYR A 73 1.17 2.16 -14.80
N LYS A 74 1.92 3.04 -14.13
CA LYS A 74 3.10 2.64 -13.38
C LYS A 74 2.75 1.79 -12.17
N ILE A 75 1.66 2.12 -11.51
CA ILE A 75 1.20 1.37 -10.34
C ILE A 75 0.79 -0.04 -10.77
N ASP A 76 0.11 -0.17 -11.90
CA ASP A 76 -0.26 -1.48 -12.40
C ASP A 76 0.97 -2.36 -12.64
N GLU A 77 2.03 -1.80 -13.22
CA GLU A 77 3.28 -2.53 -13.41
C GLU A 77 3.91 -2.95 -12.09
N ILE A 78 3.93 -2.04 -11.13
CA ILE A 78 4.50 -2.31 -9.81
C ILE A 78 3.76 -3.44 -9.12
N ILE A 79 2.43 -3.35 -9.12
CA ILE A 79 1.59 -4.37 -8.48
C ILE A 79 1.76 -5.71 -9.20
N ASP A 80 1.76 -5.70 -10.51
CA ASP A 80 1.91 -6.92 -11.29
C ASP A 80 3.24 -7.62 -10.99
N THR A 81 4.32 -6.85 -10.95
CA THR A 81 5.63 -7.38 -10.61
C THR A 81 5.66 -7.95 -9.20
N TYR A 82 5.06 -7.22 -8.26
CA TYR A 82 5.00 -7.66 -6.87
C TYR A 82 4.21 -8.96 -6.73
N LEU A 83 3.05 -9.05 -7.38
CA LEU A 83 2.21 -10.24 -7.31
C LEU A 83 2.88 -11.45 -7.96
N LYS A 84 3.62 -11.24 -9.04
CA LYS A 84 4.40 -12.32 -9.65
C LYS A 84 5.44 -12.86 -8.69
N HIS A 85 6.13 -11.97 -8.00
CA HIS A 85 7.15 -12.37 -7.03
C HIS A 85 6.52 -13.18 -5.89
N ILE A 86 5.40 -12.70 -5.37
CA ILE A 86 4.69 -13.41 -4.30
C ILE A 86 4.20 -14.77 -4.79
N THR A 87 3.64 -14.81 -6.00
CA THR A 87 3.12 -16.04 -6.56
C THR A 87 4.23 -17.09 -6.70
N ASP A 88 5.39 -16.66 -7.20
CA ASP A 88 6.51 -17.58 -7.39
C ASP A 88 7.02 -18.14 -6.06
N VAL A 89 7.10 -17.31 -5.03
CA VAL A 89 7.63 -17.72 -3.73
C VAL A 89 6.56 -18.41 -2.89
N ASN A 90 5.43 -17.76 -2.71
CA ASN A 90 4.39 -18.23 -1.79
C ASN A 90 3.61 -19.40 -2.36
N LEU A 91 3.38 -19.41 -3.66
CA LEU A 91 2.65 -20.51 -4.28
C LEU A 91 3.42 -21.81 -4.17
N LEU A 92 4.74 -21.74 -4.37
CA LEU A 92 5.58 -22.92 -4.22
C LEU A 92 5.55 -23.44 -2.79
N GLN A 93 5.60 -22.53 -1.82
CA GLN A 93 5.52 -22.91 -0.41
C GLN A 93 4.18 -23.50 -0.06
N GLN A 94 3.11 -22.91 -0.55
CA GLN A 94 1.76 -23.41 -0.31
C GLN A 94 1.51 -24.72 -1.02
N GLY A 95 2.09 -24.90 -2.18
CA GLY A 95 1.97 -26.14 -2.91
C GLY A 95 2.56 -27.33 -2.17
N ASN A 96 3.45 -27.06 -1.22
CA ASN A 96 4.07 -28.09 -0.39
C ASN A 96 3.31 -28.37 0.89
N ALA A 97 2.33 -27.55 1.17
CA ALA A 97 1.48 -27.73 2.34
C ALA A 97 0.32 -28.69 1.99
#